data_cd9e3e7586fb608a53377502d25018c7
#
_entry.id   cd9e3e7586fb608a53377502d25018c7
#
_cell.length_a   1.000
_cell.length_b   1.000
_cell.length_c   1.000
_cell.angle_alpha   90.00
_cell.angle_beta   90.00
_cell.angle_gamma   90.00
#
_symmetry.space_group_name_H-M   'P 1'
#
loop_
_entity.id
_entity.type
_entity.pdbx_description
1 polymer ?
#
loop_
_entity_poly.entity_id
_entity_poly.type
_entity_poly.pdbx_seq_one_letter_code
_entity_poly.pdbx_strand_id
1 'polypeptide(L)'
;MDHLDVVVVGGCGHVGLPLALSLADSGYRVGIDDIDAAKVEQVRSGNVPFLENGAEELLRKLLPTGRLVLAADPGLLSRTDTVILVIGTPIDEFMNPSVRVFDKVLDDLMPHLRDGCLVVLRSTVFPGTTETVERRLRAAGLDVEVVFCPERIAEGHALEEMRSLPQLIGATSDRGFEKASRLFEPLGVSVVRTTPLEAELAKLLTNTWRYMKFAIANQFFQIAHRSGVDYNNVLDAIRRDYPRAADLPGPGFAAGPCLLKDTMQLSAFTPDHFPMGQAAMQINEGLPNYIVDTLNSRHPLAGRTVGILGMAFKGESDDPRASLSYKLRKLAAFKGAQVLCTDPFINDPSFVPVEKVLADSDVLIVAAPHKAYKKLQLKGRDVIDIWGITGPIRL
;
A
#
# COMPACT_ATOMS: atom_id res chain seq x y z
N MET A 1 -13.94 21.64 -26.66
CA MET A 1 -13.05 20.58 -26.17
C MET A 1 -13.88 19.32 -25.94
N ASP A 2 -13.37 18.16 -26.26
CA ASP A 2 -14.15 16.92 -26.13
C ASP A 2 -14.40 16.56 -24.67
N HIS A 3 -15.62 16.13 -24.36
CA HIS A 3 -16.04 15.70 -23.03
C HIS A 3 -15.28 14.46 -22.58
N LEU A 4 -14.97 14.36 -21.28
CA LEU A 4 -14.40 13.20 -20.60
C LEU A 4 -15.45 12.61 -19.66
N ASP A 5 -15.58 11.29 -19.64
CA ASP A 5 -16.54 10.63 -18.76
C ASP A 5 -16.10 10.73 -17.29
N VAL A 6 -14.78 10.71 -17.06
CA VAL A 6 -14.18 10.80 -15.72
C VAL A 6 -12.77 11.36 -15.81
N VAL A 7 -12.36 12.11 -14.77
CA VAL A 7 -10.96 12.52 -14.57
C VAL A 7 -10.44 11.95 -13.26
N VAL A 8 -9.28 11.30 -13.32
CA VAL A 8 -8.57 10.76 -12.15
C VAL A 8 -7.41 11.69 -11.82
N VAL A 9 -7.48 12.35 -10.68
CA VAL A 9 -6.44 13.23 -10.13
C VAL A 9 -5.49 12.41 -9.27
N GLY A 10 -4.18 12.55 -9.48
CA GLY A 10 -3.15 11.64 -8.96
C GLY A 10 -3.13 10.31 -9.73
N GLY A 11 -3.48 10.39 -11.02
CA GLY A 11 -3.77 9.25 -11.87
C GLY A 11 -2.56 8.49 -12.39
N CYS A 12 -1.31 8.89 -12.09
CA CYS A 12 -0.11 8.16 -12.46
C CYS A 12 0.48 7.31 -11.31
N GLY A 13 -0.19 7.24 -10.15
CA GLY A 13 0.23 6.45 -9.00
C GLY A 13 -0.30 5.01 -8.99
N HIS A 14 0.14 4.21 -7.99
CA HIS A 14 -0.19 2.78 -7.82
C HIS A 14 -1.70 2.46 -7.72
N VAL A 15 -2.53 3.41 -7.36
CA VAL A 15 -4.00 3.28 -7.31
C VAL A 15 -4.64 3.94 -8.52
N GLY A 16 -4.18 5.15 -8.86
CA GLY A 16 -4.80 5.97 -9.90
C GLY A 16 -4.66 5.39 -11.29
N LEU A 17 -3.46 4.92 -11.66
CA LEU A 17 -3.23 4.41 -13.01
C LEU A 17 -3.98 3.09 -13.28
N PRO A 18 -3.93 2.07 -12.42
CA PRO A 18 -4.74 0.88 -12.62
C PRO A 18 -6.24 1.16 -12.69
N LEU A 19 -6.74 2.11 -11.88
CA LEU A 19 -8.14 2.53 -11.94
C LEU A 19 -8.48 3.18 -13.29
N ALA A 20 -7.66 4.13 -13.74
CA ALA A 20 -7.86 4.80 -15.02
C ALA A 20 -7.83 3.82 -16.20
N LEU A 21 -6.91 2.86 -16.18
CA LEU A 21 -6.82 1.79 -17.18
C LEU A 21 -8.06 0.88 -17.16
N SER A 22 -8.51 0.48 -15.97
CA SER A 22 -9.69 -0.37 -15.82
C SER A 22 -10.97 0.30 -16.33
N LEU A 23 -11.15 1.60 -16.02
CA LEU A 23 -12.27 2.39 -16.52
C LEU A 23 -12.21 2.58 -18.05
N ALA A 24 -11.02 2.90 -18.59
CA ALA A 24 -10.83 3.05 -20.03
C ALA A 24 -11.05 1.75 -20.81
N ASP A 25 -10.60 0.60 -20.26
CA ASP A 25 -10.86 -0.74 -20.85
C ASP A 25 -12.35 -1.09 -20.82
N SER A 26 -13.08 -0.58 -19.82
CA SER A 26 -14.54 -0.75 -19.71
C SER A 26 -15.34 0.23 -20.58
N GLY A 27 -14.66 1.08 -21.39
CA GLY A 27 -15.29 1.91 -22.39
C GLY A 27 -15.33 3.41 -22.11
N TYR A 28 -14.95 3.86 -20.91
CA TYR A 28 -14.90 5.27 -20.55
C TYR A 28 -13.79 6.02 -21.28
N ARG A 29 -14.01 7.31 -21.51
CA ARG A 29 -12.98 8.27 -21.91
C ARG A 29 -12.45 8.94 -20.65
N VAL A 30 -11.24 8.57 -20.24
CA VAL A 30 -10.65 8.90 -18.95
C VAL A 30 -9.58 9.97 -19.09
N GLY A 31 -9.73 11.06 -18.33
CA GLY A 31 -8.66 12.03 -18.09
C GLY A 31 -7.76 11.55 -16.95
N ILE A 32 -6.46 11.67 -17.10
CA ILE A 32 -5.47 11.44 -16.06
C ILE A 32 -4.77 12.78 -15.81
N ASP A 33 -4.97 13.33 -14.62
CA ASP A 33 -4.26 14.50 -14.14
C ASP A 33 -3.30 14.10 -13.02
N ASP A 34 -2.03 14.46 -13.16
CA ASP A 34 -1.02 14.19 -12.12
C ASP A 34 -0.02 15.35 -12.04
N ILE A 35 0.30 15.76 -10.84
CA ILE A 35 1.26 16.86 -10.58
C ILE A 35 2.68 16.51 -11.05
N ASP A 36 3.02 15.23 -11.16
CA ASP A 36 4.32 14.74 -11.62
C ASP A 36 4.33 14.63 -13.16
N ALA A 37 4.74 15.72 -13.81
CA ALA A 37 4.82 15.77 -15.28
C ALA A 37 5.75 14.70 -15.87
N ALA A 38 6.78 14.25 -15.14
CA ALA A 38 7.68 13.20 -15.59
C ALA A 38 6.96 11.85 -15.65
N LYS A 39 6.15 11.52 -14.65
CA LYS A 39 5.30 10.33 -14.66
C LYS A 39 4.24 10.39 -15.75
N VAL A 40 3.61 11.56 -15.94
CA VAL A 40 2.64 11.74 -17.03
C VAL A 40 3.30 11.43 -18.38
N GLU A 41 4.53 11.91 -18.63
CA GLU A 41 5.24 11.62 -19.87
C GLU A 41 5.68 10.15 -20.00
N GLN A 42 6.10 9.54 -18.90
CA GLN A 42 6.39 8.11 -18.84
C GLN A 42 5.17 7.27 -19.22
N VAL A 43 4.00 7.56 -18.64
CA VAL A 43 2.74 6.86 -18.96
C VAL A 43 2.34 7.13 -20.41
N ARG A 44 2.47 8.38 -20.90
CA ARG A 44 2.19 8.74 -22.31
C ARG A 44 3.06 7.96 -23.28
N SER A 45 4.30 7.65 -22.93
CA SER A 45 5.21 6.84 -23.74
C SER A 45 4.95 5.32 -23.66
N GLY A 46 3.92 4.88 -22.90
CA GLY A 46 3.53 3.48 -22.79
C GLY A 46 4.27 2.70 -21.69
N ASN A 47 4.91 3.39 -20.75
CA ASN A 47 5.63 2.77 -19.65
C ASN A 47 4.94 3.03 -18.31
N VAL A 48 4.71 1.98 -17.53
CA VAL A 48 4.13 2.09 -16.18
C VAL A 48 5.26 2.42 -15.18
N PRO A 49 5.10 3.43 -14.30
CA PRO A 49 6.17 3.89 -13.41
C PRO A 49 6.40 3.00 -12.17
N PHE A 50 5.78 1.83 -12.09
CA PHE A 50 5.88 0.87 -10.98
C PHE A 50 5.47 -0.53 -11.45
N LEU A 51 5.78 -1.55 -10.65
CA LEU A 51 5.44 -2.93 -10.96
C LEU A 51 3.95 -3.20 -10.68
N GLU A 52 3.17 -3.45 -11.74
CA GLU A 52 1.77 -3.87 -11.67
C GLU A 52 1.46 -4.87 -12.77
N ASN A 53 0.98 -6.07 -12.40
CA ASN A 53 0.75 -7.15 -13.34
C ASN A 53 -0.27 -6.78 -14.42
N GLY A 54 0.13 -6.89 -15.69
CA GLY A 54 -0.72 -6.61 -16.85
C GLY A 54 -0.95 -5.13 -17.16
N ALA A 55 -0.50 -4.19 -16.31
CA ALA A 55 -0.78 -2.77 -16.50
C ALA A 55 -0.08 -2.19 -17.74
N GLU A 56 1.16 -2.57 -18.00
CA GLU A 56 1.91 -2.07 -19.17
C GLU A 56 1.31 -2.56 -20.49
N GLU A 57 0.89 -3.81 -20.54
CA GLU A 57 0.20 -4.36 -21.72
C GLU A 57 -1.13 -3.64 -21.96
N LEU A 58 -1.92 -3.45 -20.90
CA LEU A 58 -3.20 -2.76 -20.98
C LEU A 58 -3.03 -1.28 -21.37
N LEU A 59 -2.03 -0.59 -20.82
CA LEU A 59 -1.70 0.80 -21.17
C LEU A 59 -1.38 0.92 -22.67
N ARG A 60 -0.49 0.07 -23.20
CA ARG A 60 -0.12 0.06 -24.62
C ARG A 60 -1.30 -0.25 -25.55
N LYS A 61 -2.22 -1.09 -25.11
CA LYS A 61 -3.49 -1.38 -25.82
C LYS A 61 -4.40 -0.15 -25.88
N LEU A 62 -4.49 0.62 -24.78
CA LEU A 62 -5.45 1.72 -24.64
C LEU A 62 -4.98 3.04 -25.24
N LEU A 63 -3.69 3.35 -25.20
CA LEU A 63 -3.14 4.62 -25.71
C LEU A 63 -3.57 4.94 -27.15
N PRO A 64 -3.52 4.01 -28.13
CA PRO A 64 -3.91 4.31 -29.51
C PRO A 64 -5.42 4.54 -29.68
N THR A 65 -6.25 4.15 -28.70
CA THR A 65 -7.71 4.28 -28.80
C THR A 65 -8.22 5.70 -28.57
N GLY A 66 -7.38 6.62 -28.04
CA GLY A 66 -7.78 7.96 -27.65
C GLY A 66 -8.69 8.03 -26.42
N ARG A 67 -8.86 6.90 -25.70
CA ARG A 67 -9.66 6.85 -24.47
C ARG A 67 -8.92 7.42 -23.26
N LEU A 68 -7.58 7.49 -23.31
CA LEU A 68 -6.77 8.08 -22.24
C LEU A 68 -6.29 9.46 -22.67
N VAL A 69 -6.59 10.48 -21.87
CA VAL A 69 -6.13 11.86 -22.04
C VAL A 69 -5.27 12.21 -20.82
N LEU A 70 -3.96 12.38 -21.02
CA LEU A 70 -3.00 12.60 -19.95
C LEU A 70 -2.55 14.06 -19.92
N ALA A 71 -2.58 14.70 -18.76
CA ALA A 71 -2.04 16.03 -18.53
C ALA A 71 -1.51 16.20 -17.11
N ALA A 72 -0.66 17.20 -16.92
CA ALA A 72 -0.31 17.77 -15.63
C ALA A 72 -0.98 19.15 -15.54
N ASP A 73 -2.32 19.15 -15.60
CA ASP A 73 -3.14 20.37 -15.71
C ASP A 73 -4.54 20.11 -15.13
N PRO A 74 -4.90 20.72 -14.00
CA PRO A 74 -6.22 20.61 -13.40
C PRO A 74 -7.35 21.15 -14.30
N GLY A 75 -7.03 21.86 -15.37
CA GLY A 75 -8.01 22.30 -16.38
C GLY A 75 -8.78 21.14 -17.05
N LEU A 76 -8.26 19.89 -16.96
CA LEU A 76 -9.01 18.69 -17.39
C LEU A 76 -10.34 18.53 -16.64
N LEU A 77 -10.43 18.96 -15.38
CA LEU A 77 -11.63 18.82 -14.55
C LEU A 77 -12.84 19.56 -15.13
N SER A 78 -12.60 20.66 -15.83
CA SER A 78 -13.68 21.42 -16.51
C SER A 78 -14.33 20.66 -17.69
N ARG A 79 -13.78 19.51 -18.07
CA ARG A 79 -14.25 18.68 -19.19
C ARG A 79 -15.04 17.46 -18.76
N THR A 80 -15.31 17.29 -17.46
CA THR A 80 -16.01 16.13 -16.92
C THR A 80 -17.05 16.51 -15.88
N ASP A 81 -18.00 15.61 -15.65
CA ASP A 81 -18.96 15.66 -14.55
C ASP A 81 -18.62 14.64 -13.45
N THR A 82 -17.47 13.97 -13.54
CA THR A 82 -17.00 13.01 -12.53
C THR A 82 -15.50 13.13 -12.29
N VAL A 83 -15.11 13.45 -11.06
CA VAL A 83 -13.72 13.59 -10.64
C VAL A 83 -13.42 12.58 -9.54
N ILE A 84 -12.34 11.81 -9.70
CA ILE A 84 -11.85 10.86 -8.69
C ILE A 84 -10.54 11.38 -8.15
N LEU A 85 -10.49 11.61 -6.82
CA LEU A 85 -9.28 12.06 -6.13
C LEU A 85 -8.49 10.88 -5.56
N VAL A 86 -7.30 10.66 -6.13
CA VAL A 86 -6.35 9.60 -5.73
C VAL A 86 -5.03 10.26 -5.35
N ILE A 87 -5.05 11.03 -4.28
CA ILE A 87 -3.89 11.80 -3.83
C ILE A 87 -3.24 11.15 -2.62
N GLY A 88 -1.93 11.35 -2.45
CA GLY A 88 -1.23 10.89 -1.26
C GLY A 88 -1.77 11.58 -0.01
N THR A 89 -2.03 10.80 1.03
CA THR A 89 -2.45 11.31 2.36
C THR A 89 -1.34 11.00 3.37
N PRO A 90 -0.25 11.79 3.40
CA PRO A 90 0.88 11.56 4.28
C PRO A 90 0.50 11.80 5.74
N ILE A 91 1.28 11.21 6.64
CA ILE A 91 1.31 11.57 8.06
C ILE A 91 2.48 12.54 8.30
N ASP A 92 2.33 13.37 9.32
CA ASP A 92 3.40 14.27 9.79
C ASP A 92 4.44 13.52 10.63
N GLU A 93 5.44 14.26 11.13
CA GLU A 93 6.51 13.73 11.99
C GLU A 93 6.00 13.18 13.34
N PHE A 94 4.78 13.52 13.73
CA PHE A 94 4.10 13.04 14.94
C PHE A 94 3.14 11.89 14.64
N MET A 95 3.16 11.33 13.44
CA MET A 95 2.28 10.27 12.97
C MET A 95 0.80 10.68 12.88
N ASN A 96 0.50 11.98 12.83
CA ASN A 96 -0.84 12.50 12.62
C ASN A 96 -1.14 12.72 11.13
N PRO A 97 -2.42 12.66 10.71
CA PRO A 97 -2.80 12.94 9.33
C PRO A 97 -2.43 14.37 8.91
N SER A 98 -1.77 14.51 7.77
CA SER A 98 -1.43 15.82 7.20
C SER A 98 -2.62 16.40 6.44
N VAL A 99 -3.58 16.97 7.16
CA VAL A 99 -4.82 17.57 6.60
C VAL A 99 -4.52 18.70 5.60
N ARG A 100 -3.47 19.49 5.86
CA ARG A 100 -3.09 20.65 5.02
C ARG A 100 -2.79 20.29 3.56
N VAL A 101 -2.24 19.09 3.32
CA VAL A 101 -1.93 18.63 1.94
C VAL A 101 -3.23 18.43 1.16
N PHE A 102 -4.21 17.79 1.80
CA PHE A 102 -5.52 17.56 1.20
C PHE A 102 -6.26 18.88 0.94
N ASP A 103 -6.25 19.78 1.90
CA ASP A 103 -6.86 21.10 1.80
C ASP A 103 -6.31 21.89 0.63
N LYS A 104 -4.98 21.93 0.47
CA LYS A 104 -4.33 22.62 -0.65
C LYS A 104 -4.76 22.05 -2.00
N VAL A 105 -4.75 20.71 -2.14
CA VAL A 105 -5.21 20.08 -3.39
C VAL A 105 -6.65 20.43 -3.69
N LEU A 106 -7.52 20.44 -2.68
CA LEU A 106 -8.92 20.80 -2.86
C LEU A 106 -9.07 22.27 -3.33
N ASP A 107 -8.26 23.20 -2.76
CA ASP A 107 -8.24 24.60 -3.18
C ASP A 107 -7.79 24.77 -4.63
N ASP A 108 -6.78 24.01 -5.05
CA ASP A 108 -6.24 24.06 -6.42
C ASP A 108 -7.24 23.49 -7.44
N LEU A 109 -8.06 22.49 -7.06
CA LEU A 109 -9.01 21.83 -7.94
C LEU A 109 -10.38 22.53 -8.01
N MET A 110 -10.80 23.16 -6.91
CA MET A 110 -12.14 23.77 -6.76
C MET A 110 -12.52 24.71 -7.90
N PRO A 111 -11.66 25.62 -8.42
CA PRO A 111 -11.99 26.52 -9.53
C PRO A 111 -12.31 25.81 -10.86
N HIS A 112 -11.95 24.54 -10.98
CA HIS A 112 -12.11 23.74 -12.19
C HIS A 112 -13.30 22.76 -12.11
N LEU A 113 -13.92 22.62 -10.93
CA LEU A 113 -15.10 21.76 -10.75
C LEU A 113 -16.34 22.40 -11.36
N ARG A 114 -17.23 21.57 -11.88
CA ARG A 114 -18.50 22.01 -12.50
C ARG A 114 -19.65 21.74 -11.54
N ASP A 115 -20.69 22.56 -11.63
CA ASP A 115 -21.95 22.28 -10.97
C ASP A 115 -22.55 20.96 -11.45
N GLY A 116 -23.13 20.23 -10.54
CA GLY A 116 -23.65 18.88 -10.79
C GLY A 116 -22.57 17.79 -10.79
N CYS A 117 -21.29 18.12 -10.56
CA CYS A 117 -20.19 17.17 -10.57
C CYS A 117 -20.30 16.14 -9.42
N LEU A 118 -19.89 14.91 -9.72
CA LEU A 118 -19.58 13.87 -8.72
C LEU A 118 -18.10 13.96 -8.36
N VAL A 119 -17.81 14.18 -7.09
CA VAL A 119 -16.45 14.13 -6.54
C VAL A 119 -16.29 12.85 -5.73
N VAL A 120 -15.44 11.95 -6.20
CA VAL A 120 -15.16 10.66 -5.55
C VAL A 120 -13.86 10.75 -4.80
N LEU A 121 -13.89 10.67 -3.49
CA LEU A 121 -12.69 10.52 -2.66
C LEU A 121 -12.30 9.02 -2.64
N ARG A 122 -11.11 8.69 -3.12
CA ARG A 122 -10.62 7.31 -3.16
C ARG A 122 -9.39 7.09 -2.29
N SER A 123 -8.66 8.13 -2.01
CA SER A 123 -7.55 8.11 -1.06
C SER A 123 -8.02 7.76 0.35
N THR A 124 -7.19 7.06 1.12
CA THR A 124 -7.49 6.87 2.55
C THR A 124 -7.44 8.21 3.26
N VAL A 125 -8.54 8.61 3.87
CA VAL A 125 -8.70 9.90 4.54
C VAL A 125 -8.95 9.72 6.05
N PHE A 126 -8.78 10.81 6.79
CA PHE A 126 -9.16 10.85 8.20
C PHE A 126 -10.70 10.83 8.33
N PRO A 127 -11.26 10.12 9.33
CA PRO A 127 -12.72 10.04 9.51
C PRO A 127 -13.39 11.42 9.60
N GLY A 128 -14.47 11.61 8.83
CA GLY A 128 -15.19 12.88 8.70
C GLY A 128 -14.68 13.79 7.58
N THR A 129 -13.66 13.37 6.81
CA THR A 129 -13.12 14.17 5.71
C THR A 129 -14.13 14.34 4.59
N THR A 130 -14.88 13.32 4.23
CA THR A 130 -15.85 13.37 3.12
C THR A 130 -16.91 14.44 3.35
N GLU A 131 -17.51 14.46 4.53
CA GLU A 131 -18.51 15.48 4.89
C GLU A 131 -17.91 16.89 4.98
N THR A 132 -16.66 16.99 5.40
CA THR A 132 -15.93 18.27 5.46
C THR A 132 -15.68 18.82 4.06
N VAL A 133 -15.28 17.96 3.11
CA VAL A 133 -15.11 18.32 1.69
C VAL A 133 -16.44 18.77 1.08
N GLU A 134 -17.50 18.00 1.27
CA GLU A 134 -18.83 18.35 0.76
C GLU A 134 -19.28 19.71 1.26
N ARG A 135 -19.20 19.96 2.55
CA ARG A 135 -19.55 21.24 3.17
C ARG A 135 -18.72 22.41 2.61
N ARG A 136 -17.43 22.20 2.39
CA ARG A 136 -16.51 23.21 1.85
C ARG A 136 -16.83 23.57 0.40
N LEU A 137 -17.07 22.58 -0.45
CA LEU A 137 -17.43 22.79 -1.85
C LEU A 137 -18.80 23.50 -1.98
N ARG A 138 -19.78 23.10 -1.16
CA ARG A 138 -21.10 23.79 -1.11
C ARG A 138 -20.99 25.22 -0.58
N ALA A 139 -20.12 25.49 0.40
CA ALA A 139 -19.86 26.86 0.88
C ALA A 139 -19.20 27.75 -0.17
N ALA A 140 -18.46 27.16 -1.11
CA ALA A 140 -17.91 27.85 -2.28
C ALA A 140 -18.95 28.08 -3.41
N GLY A 141 -20.21 27.65 -3.21
CA GLY A 141 -21.32 27.83 -4.18
C GLY A 141 -21.47 26.73 -5.21
N LEU A 142 -20.76 25.60 -5.05
CA LEU A 142 -20.83 24.47 -5.99
C LEU A 142 -21.95 23.48 -5.58
N ASP A 143 -22.85 23.14 -6.51
CA ASP A 143 -23.79 22.01 -6.36
C ASP A 143 -23.07 20.72 -6.76
N VAL A 144 -22.49 20.01 -5.79
CA VAL A 144 -21.72 18.79 -6.03
C VAL A 144 -22.19 17.65 -5.12
N GLU A 145 -22.04 16.43 -5.61
CA GLU A 145 -22.15 15.22 -4.79
C GLU A 145 -20.75 14.76 -4.42
N VAL A 146 -20.49 14.58 -3.12
CA VAL A 146 -19.20 14.04 -2.63
C VAL A 146 -19.42 12.67 -2.03
N VAL A 147 -18.69 11.69 -2.52
CA VAL A 147 -18.78 10.31 -2.05
C VAL A 147 -17.40 9.76 -1.68
N PHE A 148 -17.34 8.83 -0.75
CA PHE A 148 -16.14 8.10 -0.42
C PHE A 148 -16.18 6.69 -1.00
N CYS A 149 -15.26 6.39 -1.89
CA CYS A 149 -15.15 5.08 -2.53
C CYS A 149 -13.74 4.53 -2.31
N PRO A 150 -13.44 3.98 -1.11
CA PRO A 150 -12.08 3.59 -0.74
C PRO A 150 -11.51 2.52 -1.64
N GLU A 151 -10.18 2.63 -1.88
CA GLU A 151 -9.43 1.57 -2.53
C GLU A 151 -9.03 0.50 -1.53
N ARG A 152 -9.20 -0.80 -1.91
CA ARG A 152 -8.86 -1.95 -1.06
C ARG A 152 -7.95 -2.96 -1.74
N ILE A 153 -7.44 -2.63 -2.93
CA ILE A 153 -6.55 -3.47 -3.71
C ILE A 153 -5.19 -3.68 -3.03
N ALA A 154 -4.51 -4.73 -3.44
CA ALA A 154 -3.09 -4.97 -3.16
C ALA A 154 -2.25 -4.55 -4.38
N GLU A 155 -1.20 -3.76 -4.17
CA GLU A 155 -0.22 -3.41 -5.21
C GLU A 155 0.31 -4.67 -5.90
N GLY A 156 0.42 -4.62 -7.23
CA GLY A 156 0.78 -5.76 -8.08
C GLY A 156 -0.42 -6.64 -8.51
N HIS A 157 -1.60 -6.47 -7.88
CA HIS A 157 -2.85 -7.18 -8.19
C HIS A 157 -4.03 -6.25 -8.43
N ALA A 158 -3.76 -4.96 -8.66
CA ALA A 158 -4.79 -3.92 -8.71
C ALA A 158 -5.81 -4.18 -9.82
N LEU A 159 -5.37 -4.52 -11.03
CA LEU A 159 -6.26 -4.74 -12.17
C LEU A 159 -7.24 -5.92 -11.96
N GLU A 160 -6.76 -6.99 -11.32
CA GLU A 160 -7.58 -8.16 -11.01
C GLU A 160 -8.57 -7.85 -9.87
N GLU A 161 -8.07 -7.24 -8.78
CA GLU A 161 -8.87 -6.97 -7.59
C GLU A 161 -9.90 -5.86 -7.80
N MET A 162 -9.66 -4.91 -8.71
CA MET A 162 -10.66 -3.91 -9.11
C MET A 162 -11.90 -4.50 -9.80
N ARG A 163 -11.81 -5.71 -10.33
CA ARG A 163 -12.91 -6.45 -11.00
C ARG A 163 -13.51 -7.56 -10.12
N SER A 164 -12.95 -7.81 -8.94
CA SER A 164 -13.39 -8.90 -8.06
C SER A 164 -13.86 -8.42 -6.68
N LEU A 165 -13.29 -7.34 -6.16
CA LEU A 165 -13.66 -6.83 -4.84
C LEU A 165 -14.93 -5.96 -4.91
N PRO A 166 -15.90 -6.14 -3.99
CA PRO A 166 -17.05 -5.24 -3.88
C PRO A 166 -16.60 -3.79 -3.65
N GLN A 167 -17.22 -2.84 -4.34
CA GLN A 167 -16.94 -1.42 -4.14
C GLN A 167 -17.80 -0.85 -3.01
N LEU A 168 -17.16 -0.31 -1.96
CA LEU A 168 -17.86 0.47 -0.94
C LEU A 168 -18.17 1.86 -1.49
N ILE A 169 -19.39 2.35 -1.24
CA ILE A 169 -19.81 3.70 -1.61
C ILE A 169 -20.43 4.36 -0.37
N GLY A 170 -19.67 5.24 0.25
CA GLY A 170 -20.12 6.12 1.33
C GLY A 170 -20.72 7.39 0.74
N ALA A 171 -22.05 7.53 0.82
CA ALA A 171 -22.77 8.66 0.25
C ALA A 171 -23.78 9.21 1.26
N THR A 172 -23.95 10.55 1.28
CA THR A 172 -24.96 11.26 2.09
C THR A 172 -26.32 11.29 1.41
N SER A 173 -26.35 11.21 0.05
CA SER A 173 -27.55 11.32 -0.75
C SER A 173 -27.79 10.11 -1.66
N ASP A 174 -29.04 9.88 -2.07
CA ASP A 174 -29.37 8.88 -3.09
C ASP A 174 -28.75 9.23 -4.44
N ARG A 175 -28.77 10.52 -4.81
CA ARG A 175 -28.17 11.04 -6.05
C ARG A 175 -26.66 10.74 -6.14
N GLY A 176 -25.91 10.97 -5.04
CA GLY A 176 -24.48 10.65 -4.96
C GLY A 176 -24.22 9.16 -5.07
N PHE A 177 -25.00 8.34 -4.34
CA PHE A 177 -24.90 6.88 -4.42
C PHE A 177 -25.17 6.34 -5.83
N GLU A 178 -26.24 6.79 -6.48
CA GLU A 178 -26.58 6.35 -7.84
C GLU A 178 -25.54 6.74 -8.88
N LYS A 179 -25.01 7.97 -8.81
CA LYS A 179 -23.94 8.42 -9.70
C LYS A 179 -22.69 7.58 -9.54
N ALA A 180 -22.27 7.34 -8.29
CA ALA A 180 -21.10 6.51 -7.99
C ALA A 180 -21.32 5.05 -8.39
N SER A 181 -22.52 4.49 -8.18
CA SER A 181 -22.84 3.12 -8.59
C SER A 181 -22.69 2.95 -10.12
N ARG A 182 -23.22 3.90 -10.90
CA ARG A 182 -23.07 3.90 -12.37
C ARG A 182 -21.61 3.98 -12.83
N LEU A 183 -20.77 4.73 -12.09
CA LEU A 183 -19.33 4.81 -12.39
C LEU A 183 -18.63 3.45 -12.31
N PHE A 184 -18.98 2.63 -11.30
CA PHE A 184 -18.33 1.34 -11.07
C PHE A 184 -19.05 0.14 -11.74
N GLU A 185 -20.29 0.33 -12.25
CA GLU A 185 -21.06 -0.72 -12.93
C GLU A 185 -20.29 -1.42 -14.07
N PRO A 186 -19.58 -0.71 -14.98
CA PRO A 186 -18.85 -1.36 -16.07
C PRO A 186 -17.65 -2.20 -15.62
N LEU A 187 -17.20 -2.08 -14.37
CA LEU A 187 -16.18 -2.96 -13.80
C LEU A 187 -16.74 -4.34 -13.39
N GLY A 188 -18.07 -4.48 -13.36
CA GLY A 188 -18.75 -5.74 -13.05
C GLY A 188 -18.75 -6.11 -11.57
N VAL A 189 -18.44 -5.16 -10.68
CA VAL A 189 -18.37 -5.40 -9.23
C VAL A 189 -19.69 -5.06 -8.52
N SER A 190 -19.97 -5.79 -7.44
CA SER A 190 -21.08 -5.41 -6.55
C SER A 190 -20.74 -4.14 -5.80
N VAL A 191 -21.75 -3.31 -5.50
CA VAL A 191 -21.61 -2.11 -4.70
C VAL A 191 -22.24 -2.32 -3.32
N VAL A 192 -21.58 -1.76 -2.29
CA VAL A 192 -22.08 -1.78 -0.92
C VAL A 192 -22.30 -0.34 -0.47
N ARG A 193 -23.57 0.01 -0.22
CA ARG A 193 -23.94 1.34 0.26
C ARG A 193 -23.64 1.47 1.75
N THR A 194 -23.01 2.57 2.12
CA THR A 194 -22.72 2.96 3.51
C THR A 194 -22.88 4.48 3.64
N THR A 195 -22.82 4.99 4.86
CA THR A 195 -22.55 6.42 5.08
C THR A 195 -21.06 6.72 4.82
N PRO A 196 -20.68 7.97 4.56
CA PRO A 196 -19.27 8.35 4.37
C PRO A 196 -18.39 7.91 5.52
N LEU A 197 -18.78 8.19 6.76
CA LEU A 197 -18.01 7.84 7.95
C LEU A 197 -17.86 6.31 8.12
N GLU A 198 -18.89 5.52 7.84
CA GLU A 198 -18.79 4.05 7.85
C GLU A 198 -17.79 3.53 6.82
N ALA A 199 -17.77 4.09 5.62
CA ALA A 199 -16.81 3.69 4.60
C ALA A 199 -15.36 4.10 4.95
N GLU A 200 -15.17 5.30 5.52
CA GLU A 200 -13.88 5.78 6.00
C GLU A 200 -13.33 4.89 7.11
N LEU A 201 -14.16 4.57 8.10
CA LEU A 201 -13.80 3.65 9.19
C LEU A 201 -13.57 2.22 8.66
N ALA A 202 -14.42 1.72 7.77
CA ALA A 202 -14.23 0.39 7.18
C ALA A 202 -12.87 0.24 6.48
N LYS A 203 -12.42 1.30 5.77
CA LYS A 203 -11.10 1.31 5.15
C LYS A 203 -9.98 1.24 6.18
N LEU A 204 -10.01 2.08 7.20
CA LEU A 204 -8.98 2.12 8.25
C LEU A 204 -8.96 0.82 9.06
N LEU A 205 -10.15 0.32 9.46
CA LEU A 205 -10.28 -0.92 10.23
C LEU A 205 -9.79 -2.15 9.44
N THR A 206 -10.03 -2.19 8.12
CA THR A 206 -9.52 -3.29 7.27
C THR A 206 -7.98 -3.33 7.28
N ASN A 207 -7.30 -2.21 7.13
CA ASN A 207 -5.85 -2.16 7.14
C ASN A 207 -5.29 -2.40 8.55
N THR A 208 -5.93 -1.84 9.57
CA THR A 208 -5.57 -2.09 10.98
C THR A 208 -5.71 -3.57 11.36
N TRP A 209 -6.79 -4.23 10.93
CA TRP A 209 -6.95 -5.67 11.14
C TRP A 209 -5.81 -6.49 10.53
N ARG A 210 -5.42 -6.17 9.29
CA ARG A 210 -4.27 -6.82 8.64
C ARG A 210 -2.97 -6.56 9.41
N TYR A 211 -2.76 -5.34 9.90
CA TYR A 211 -1.58 -4.97 10.70
C TYR A 211 -1.51 -5.73 12.01
N MET A 212 -2.66 -5.86 12.71
CA MET A 212 -2.77 -6.62 13.95
C MET A 212 -2.54 -8.12 13.75
N LYS A 213 -3.02 -8.71 12.66
CA LYS A 213 -2.77 -10.13 12.35
C LYS A 213 -1.28 -10.42 12.27
N PHE A 214 -0.48 -9.54 11.65
CA PHE A 214 0.98 -9.66 11.66
C PHE A 214 1.56 -9.49 13.06
N ALA A 215 1.07 -8.54 13.86
CA ALA A 215 1.56 -8.36 15.22
C ALA A 215 1.32 -9.59 16.09
N ILE A 216 0.15 -10.21 15.99
CA ILE A 216 -0.17 -11.46 16.68
C ILE A 216 0.82 -12.57 16.26
N ALA A 217 1.02 -12.77 14.95
CA ALA A 217 1.93 -13.78 14.42
C ALA A 217 3.38 -13.53 14.86
N ASN A 218 3.84 -12.27 14.79
CA ASN A 218 5.17 -11.87 15.21
C ASN A 218 5.40 -12.08 16.72
N GLN A 219 4.38 -11.76 17.54
CA GLN A 219 4.45 -11.98 18.99
C GLN A 219 4.49 -13.48 19.33
N PHE A 220 3.66 -14.31 18.68
CA PHE A 220 3.66 -15.75 18.88
C PHE A 220 5.00 -16.38 18.48
N PHE A 221 5.54 -15.94 17.34
CA PHE A 221 6.88 -16.33 16.91
C PHE A 221 7.94 -16.00 17.97
N GLN A 222 7.95 -14.77 18.52
CA GLN A 222 8.91 -14.38 19.55
C GLN A 222 8.75 -15.21 20.84
N ILE A 223 7.52 -15.54 21.24
CA ILE A 223 7.25 -16.40 22.41
C ILE A 223 7.80 -17.80 22.18
N ALA A 224 7.47 -18.43 21.05
CA ALA A 224 7.96 -19.76 20.70
C ALA A 224 9.50 -19.81 20.64
N HIS A 225 10.11 -18.83 19.97
CA HIS A 225 11.56 -18.73 19.87
C HIS A 225 12.24 -18.59 21.24
N ARG A 226 11.74 -17.73 22.12
CA ARG A 226 12.26 -17.57 23.50
C ARG A 226 12.08 -18.82 24.35
N SER A 227 11.07 -19.63 24.06
CA SER A 227 10.81 -20.90 24.71
C SER A 227 11.65 -22.06 24.17
N GLY A 228 12.50 -21.81 23.16
CA GLY A 228 13.34 -22.80 22.52
C GLY A 228 12.59 -23.86 21.70
N VAL A 229 11.35 -23.54 21.25
CA VAL A 229 10.52 -24.42 20.43
C VAL A 229 10.49 -23.97 18.98
N ASP A 230 10.34 -24.93 18.06
CA ASP A 230 10.20 -24.65 16.65
C ASP A 230 8.81 -24.07 16.35
N TYR A 231 8.76 -22.79 15.94
CA TYR A 231 7.51 -22.12 15.63
C TYR A 231 6.77 -22.73 14.44
N ASN A 232 7.46 -23.39 13.51
CA ASN A 232 6.79 -24.07 12.39
C ASN A 232 5.86 -25.17 12.91
N ASN A 233 6.35 -25.99 13.85
CA ASN A 233 5.54 -27.05 14.45
C ASN A 233 4.35 -26.49 15.24
N VAL A 234 4.55 -25.37 15.96
CA VAL A 234 3.47 -24.69 16.69
C VAL A 234 2.41 -24.14 15.72
N LEU A 235 2.85 -23.47 14.66
CA LEU A 235 1.95 -22.86 13.66
C LEU A 235 1.17 -23.92 12.90
N ASP A 236 1.82 -25.03 12.49
CA ASP A 236 1.17 -26.15 11.83
C ASP A 236 0.16 -26.83 12.75
N ALA A 237 0.49 -27.01 14.04
CA ALA A 237 -0.43 -27.58 15.03
C ALA A 237 -1.66 -26.69 15.25
N ILE A 238 -1.48 -25.36 15.30
CA ILE A 238 -2.58 -24.39 15.46
C ILE A 238 -3.53 -24.43 14.27
N ARG A 239 -3.00 -24.51 13.03
CA ARG A 239 -3.79 -24.42 11.80
C ARG A 239 -4.44 -25.75 11.40
N ARG A 240 -3.85 -26.90 11.76
CA ARG A 240 -4.25 -28.19 11.27
C ARG A 240 -5.66 -28.54 11.71
N ASP A 241 -6.55 -28.63 10.72
CA ASP A 241 -7.97 -29.00 10.90
C ASP A 241 -8.73 -28.18 11.96
N TYR A 242 -8.25 -26.94 12.20
CA TYR A 242 -8.90 -26.02 13.15
C TYR A 242 -9.35 -24.72 12.45
N PRO A 243 -10.60 -24.66 11.97
CA PRO A 243 -11.11 -23.55 11.14
C PRO A 243 -10.98 -22.16 11.78
N ARG A 244 -11.02 -22.06 13.13
CA ARG A 244 -10.94 -20.78 13.85
C ARG A 244 -9.56 -20.13 13.82
N ALA A 245 -8.52 -20.86 13.44
CA ALA A 245 -7.16 -20.34 13.35
C ALA A 245 -6.53 -20.60 11.98
N ALA A 246 -7.29 -21.08 11.01
CA ALA A 246 -6.79 -21.42 9.68
C ALA A 246 -6.13 -20.22 8.96
N ASP A 247 -6.58 -19.01 9.25
CA ASP A 247 -6.11 -17.76 8.65
C ASP A 247 -5.03 -17.03 9.47
N LEU A 248 -4.53 -17.62 10.56
CA LEU A 248 -3.38 -17.07 11.31
C LEU A 248 -2.16 -17.00 10.37
N PRO A 249 -1.59 -15.81 10.08
CA PRO A 249 -0.43 -15.73 9.20
C PRO A 249 0.84 -16.26 9.86
N GLY A 250 1.88 -16.51 9.06
CA GLY A 250 3.26 -16.62 9.56
C GLY A 250 3.80 -15.27 10.01
N PRO A 251 4.93 -15.23 10.71
CA PRO A 251 5.60 -13.99 11.07
C PRO A 251 6.17 -13.29 9.81
N GLY A 252 6.52 -12.02 9.95
CA GLY A 252 7.14 -11.27 8.86
C GLY A 252 7.09 -9.77 9.11
N PHE A 253 7.77 -9.02 8.26
CA PHE A 253 7.74 -7.56 8.32
C PHE A 253 6.40 -7.01 7.82
N ALA A 254 5.56 -6.54 8.74
CA ALA A 254 4.33 -5.82 8.42
C ALA A 254 4.67 -4.36 8.08
N ALA A 255 5.14 -4.15 6.86
CA ALA A 255 5.72 -2.90 6.39
C ALA A 255 4.85 -2.26 5.30
N GLY A 256 5.36 -1.19 4.71
CA GLY A 256 4.74 -0.47 3.60
C GLY A 256 3.98 0.79 4.02
N PRO A 257 3.59 1.60 3.02
CA PRO A 257 3.10 2.96 3.24
C PRO A 257 1.70 3.03 3.87
N CYS A 258 0.98 1.91 4.00
CA CYS A 258 -0.44 1.92 4.34
C CYS A 258 -0.74 1.40 5.75
N LEU A 259 -0.26 0.17 6.12
CA LEU A 259 -0.75 -0.52 7.30
C LEU A 259 -0.49 0.23 8.61
N LEU A 260 0.76 0.65 8.83
CA LEU A 260 1.12 1.44 10.00
C LEU A 260 0.41 2.79 10.00
N LYS A 261 0.47 3.50 8.86
CA LYS A 261 -0.13 4.83 8.72
C LYS A 261 -1.63 4.82 9.04
N ASP A 262 -2.39 3.88 8.47
CA ASP A 262 -3.84 3.81 8.66
C ASP A 262 -4.19 3.42 10.11
N THR A 263 -3.38 2.57 10.75
CA THR A 263 -3.51 2.24 12.18
C THR A 263 -3.26 3.47 13.06
N MET A 264 -2.28 4.32 12.71
CA MET A 264 -2.00 5.55 13.45
C MET A 264 -3.09 6.62 13.22
N GLN A 265 -3.66 6.71 12.00
CA GLN A 265 -4.83 7.58 11.77
C GLN A 265 -6.01 7.19 12.65
N LEU A 266 -6.27 5.88 12.80
CA LEU A 266 -7.33 5.40 13.70
C LEU A 266 -7.00 5.71 15.16
N SER A 267 -5.73 5.59 15.57
CA SER A 267 -5.29 5.97 16.91
C SER A 267 -5.48 7.46 17.19
N ALA A 268 -5.22 8.32 16.21
CA ALA A 268 -5.41 9.77 16.33
C ALA A 268 -6.92 10.16 16.37
N PHE A 269 -7.76 9.38 15.73
CA PHE A 269 -9.23 9.59 15.73
C PHE A 269 -9.88 9.21 17.07
N THR A 270 -9.31 8.26 17.81
CA THR A 270 -9.88 7.75 19.05
C THR A 270 -9.30 8.51 20.26
N PRO A 271 -10.05 9.41 20.93
CA PRO A 271 -9.50 10.25 22.00
C PRO A 271 -9.06 9.46 23.25
N ASP A 272 -9.57 8.24 23.46
CA ASP A 272 -9.39 7.45 24.69
C ASP A 272 -8.36 6.32 24.57
N HIS A 273 -7.39 6.43 23.69
CA HIS A 273 -6.42 5.37 23.36
C HIS A 273 -6.96 4.23 22.49
N PHE A 274 -6.06 3.79 21.61
CA PHE A 274 -6.21 2.56 20.87
C PHE A 274 -5.07 1.59 21.25
N PRO A 275 -5.11 0.96 22.47
CA PRO A 275 -4.01 0.17 23.01
C PRO A 275 -3.58 -0.97 22.08
N MET A 276 -4.54 -1.62 21.41
CA MET A 276 -4.25 -2.70 20.46
C MET A 276 -3.45 -2.23 19.26
N GLY A 277 -3.75 -1.05 18.71
CA GLY A 277 -2.99 -0.47 17.60
C GLY A 277 -1.58 -0.07 18.01
N GLN A 278 -1.43 0.51 19.20
CA GLN A 278 -0.13 0.87 19.76
C GLN A 278 0.72 -0.36 20.04
N ALA A 279 0.16 -1.42 20.62
CA ALA A 279 0.84 -2.69 20.85
C ALA A 279 1.25 -3.34 19.52
N ALA A 280 0.37 -3.34 18.52
CA ALA A 280 0.67 -3.86 17.19
C ALA A 280 1.83 -3.11 16.54
N MET A 281 1.87 -1.78 16.66
CA MET A 281 2.98 -0.96 16.19
C MET A 281 4.29 -1.35 16.89
N GLN A 282 4.30 -1.43 18.21
CA GLN A 282 5.51 -1.79 18.98
C GLN A 282 6.05 -3.16 18.56
N ILE A 283 5.18 -4.14 18.36
CA ILE A 283 5.57 -5.51 17.97
C ILE A 283 6.12 -5.53 16.55
N ASN A 284 5.39 -4.98 15.59
CA ASN A 284 5.77 -5.01 14.18
C ASN A 284 7.02 -4.17 13.91
N GLU A 285 7.04 -2.93 14.39
CA GLU A 285 8.19 -2.04 14.24
C GLU A 285 9.39 -2.48 15.08
N GLY A 286 9.17 -3.25 16.13
CA GLY A 286 10.21 -3.84 16.99
C GLY A 286 10.83 -5.11 16.43
N LEU A 287 10.22 -5.76 15.45
CA LEU A 287 10.72 -7.05 14.93
C LEU A 287 12.14 -6.97 14.36
N PRO A 288 12.56 -5.95 13.59
CA PRO A 288 13.96 -5.81 13.18
C PRO A 288 14.95 -5.73 14.35
N ASN A 289 14.56 -5.03 15.44
CA ASN A 289 15.36 -4.95 16.65
C ASN A 289 15.52 -6.33 17.28
N TYR A 290 14.42 -7.06 17.42
CA TYR A 290 14.42 -8.43 17.96
C TYR A 290 15.36 -9.37 17.18
N ILE A 291 15.31 -9.31 15.85
CA ILE A 291 16.17 -10.10 14.98
C ILE A 291 17.64 -9.76 15.20
N VAL A 292 18.00 -8.48 15.12
CA VAL A 292 19.39 -8.02 15.22
C VAL A 292 19.95 -8.28 16.62
N ASP A 293 19.18 -8.05 17.69
CA ASP A 293 19.63 -8.30 19.06
C ASP A 293 19.80 -9.81 19.32
N THR A 294 18.92 -10.66 18.78
CA THR A 294 19.06 -12.11 18.86
C THR A 294 20.32 -12.59 18.15
N LEU A 295 20.57 -12.12 16.93
CA LEU A 295 21.78 -12.45 16.19
C LEU A 295 23.04 -12.01 16.94
N ASN A 296 23.05 -10.76 17.39
CA ASN A 296 24.21 -10.18 18.09
C ASN A 296 24.50 -10.88 19.43
N SER A 297 23.47 -11.44 20.10
CA SER A 297 23.65 -12.22 21.34
C SER A 297 24.27 -13.60 21.11
N ARG A 298 23.98 -14.21 19.93
CA ARG A 298 24.58 -15.50 19.55
C ARG A 298 26.04 -15.33 19.08
N HIS A 299 26.22 -14.35 18.22
CA HIS A 299 27.51 -14.04 17.61
C HIS A 299 27.62 -12.52 17.45
N PRO A 300 28.56 -11.85 18.14
CA PRO A 300 28.75 -10.42 17.97
C PRO A 300 28.84 -10.04 16.49
N LEU A 301 28.06 -9.05 16.08
CA LEU A 301 27.99 -8.62 14.67
C LEU A 301 29.14 -7.69 14.28
N ALA A 302 29.84 -7.10 15.27
CA ALA A 302 30.97 -6.24 15.02
C ALA A 302 32.05 -6.95 14.19
N GLY A 303 32.42 -6.36 13.05
CA GLY A 303 33.42 -6.92 12.13
C GLY A 303 32.92 -8.05 11.24
N ARG A 304 31.64 -8.45 11.34
CA ARG A 304 31.00 -9.43 10.45
C ARG A 304 30.27 -8.76 9.30
N THR A 305 30.05 -9.51 8.23
CA THR A 305 29.24 -9.05 7.09
C THR A 305 27.85 -9.67 7.16
N VAL A 306 26.82 -8.82 7.19
CA VAL A 306 25.40 -9.20 7.14
C VAL A 306 24.85 -8.95 5.75
N GLY A 307 24.36 -10.00 5.09
CA GLY A 307 23.68 -9.91 3.81
C GLY A 307 22.16 -9.81 3.96
N ILE A 308 21.55 -8.79 3.39
CA ILE A 308 20.10 -8.60 3.41
C ILE A 308 19.54 -8.90 2.01
N LEU A 309 18.66 -9.89 1.95
CA LEU A 309 17.96 -10.33 0.74
C LEU A 309 16.54 -9.75 0.75
N GLY A 310 16.31 -8.73 -0.08
CA GLY A 310 15.04 -8.02 -0.22
C GLY A 310 14.98 -6.73 0.59
N MET A 311 14.79 -5.64 -0.14
CA MET A 311 14.68 -4.28 0.41
C MET A 311 13.30 -3.66 0.20
N ALA A 312 12.45 -4.27 -0.64
CA ALA A 312 11.05 -3.90 -0.81
C ALA A 312 10.24 -4.13 0.48
N PHE A 313 9.13 -3.42 0.63
CA PHE A 313 8.29 -3.59 1.82
C PHE A 313 7.52 -4.92 1.85
N LYS A 314 7.38 -5.59 0.71
CA LYS A 314 6.76 -6.92 0.57
C LYS A 314 7.42 -7.71 -0.57
N GLY A 315 7.12 -8.99 -0.67
CA GLY A 315 7.55 -9.81 -1.80
C GLY A 315 6.90 -9.38 -3.13
N GLU A 316 7.64 -9.58 -4.24
CA GLU A 316 7.20 -9.29 -5.61
C GLU A 316 6.73 -7.82 -5.79
N SER A 317 7.48 -6.88 -5.21
CA SER A 317 7.24 -5.45 -5.29
C SER A 317 8.56 -4.71 -5.49
N ASP A 318 8.51 -3.59 -6.19
CA ASP A 318 9.59 -2.63 -6.40
C ASP A 318 9.51 -1.41 -5.46
N ASP A 319 8.57 -1.43 -4.50
CA ASP A 319 8.33 -0.30 -3.60
C ASP A 319 9.15 -0.39 -2.31
N PRO A 320 10.12 0.53 -2.09
CA PRO A 320 10.93 0.59 -0.87
C PRO A 320 10.26 1.34 0.28
N ARG A 321 9.11 2.01 0.05
CA ARG A 321 8.51 2.94 1.02
C ARG A 321 8.14 2.24 2.31
N ALA A 322 8.60 2.79 3.44
CA ALA A 322 8.37 2.27 4.79
C ALA A 322 8.75 0.77 4.94
N SER A 323 9.69 0.27 4.14
CA SER A 323 10.21 -1.09 4.30
C SER A 323 11.05 -1.21 5.58
N LEU A 324 10.74 -2.19 6.40
CA LEU A 324 11.49 -2.51 7.62
C LEU A 324 12.89 -3.09 7.34
N SER A 325 13.18 -3.48 6.10
CA SER A 325 14.53 -3.90 5.68
C SER A 325 15.56 -2.78 5.83
N TYR A 326 15.17 -1.51 5.59
CA TYR A 326 16.05 -0.36 5.83
C TYR A 326 16.33 -0.13 7.31
N LYS A 327 15.34 -0.36 8.18
CA LYS A 327 15.53 -0.32 9.63
C LYS A 327 16.48 -1.44 10.08
N LEU A 328 16.29 -2.64 9.56
CA LEU A 328 17.16 -3.79 9.80
C LEU A 328 18.61 -3.47 9.40
N ARG A 329 18.83 -2.91 8.19
CA ARG A 329 20.14 -2.45 7.71
C ARG A 329 20.82 -1.49 8.69
N LYS A 330 20.08 -0.46 9.14
CA LYS A 330 20.60 0.53 10.10
C LYS A 330 20.97 -0.09 11.44
N LEU A 331 20.14 -1.00 11.96
CA LEU A 331 20.38 -1.67 13.23
C LEU A 331 21.61 -2.60 13.18
N ALA A 332 21.76 -3.39 12.11
CA ALA A 332 22.93 -4.24 11.92
C ALA A 332 24.23 -3.41 11.82
N ALA A 333 24.20 -2.32 11.05
CA ALA A 333 25.32 -1.39 10.95
C ALA A 333 25.65 -0.72 12.30
N PHE A 334 24.64 -0.36 13.09
CA PHE A 334 24.82 0.20 14.43
C PHE A 334 25.51 -0.79 15.40
N LYS A 335 25.31 -2.11 15.21
CA LYS A 335 26.01 -3.16 15.94
C LYS A 335 27.44 -3.42 15.40
N GLY A 336 27.91 -2.63 14.45
CA GLY A 336 29.27 -2.73 13.89
C GLY A 336 29.43 -3.71 12.74
N ALA A 337 28.33 -4.20 12.15
CA ALA A 337 28.38 -5.05 10.98
C ALA A 337 28.65 -4.24 9.69
N GLN A 338 29.38 -4.86 8.75
CA GLN A 338 29.30 -4.46 7.35
C GLN A 338 27.99 -5.02 6.78
N VAL A 339 27.22 -4.20 6.05
CA VAL A 339 25.92 -4.65 5.52
C VAL A 339 25.91 -4.59 4.00
N LEU A 340 25.62 -5.72 3.38
CA LEU A 340 25.39 -5.85 1.94
C LEU A 340 23.89 -6.05 1.68
N CYS A 341 23.32 -5.29 0.75
CA CYS A 341 21.92 -5.39 0.40
C CYS A 341 21.75 -5.74 -1.08
N THR A 342 20.70 -6.50 -1.37
CA THR A 342 20.24 -6.79 -2.74
C THR A 342 18.73 -6.87 -2.81
N ASP A 343 18.18 -6.52 -3.97
CA ASP A 343 16.76 -6.66 -4.28
C ASP A 343 16.58 -6.92 -5.78
N PRO A 344 15.72 -7.86 -6.21
CA PRO A 344 15.54 -8.16 -7.63
C PRO A 344 14.75 -7.10 -8.39
N PHE A 345 14.00 -6.21 -7.70
CA PHE A 345 13.10 -5.25 -8.31
C PHE A 345 13.48 -3.79 -8.06
N ILE A 346 14.25 -3.51 -6.98
CA ILE A 346 14.65 -2.15 -6.62
C ILE A 346 16.03 -1.86 -7.22
N ASN A 347 16.09 -0.82 -8.05
CA ASN A 347 17.34 -0.30 -8.56
C ASN A 347 17.91 0.79 -7.64
N ASP A 348 18.84 0.40 -6.76
CA ASP A 348 19.54 1.31 -5.84
C ASP A 348 21.06 1.14 -6.06
N PRO A 349 21.83 2.22 -6.34
CA PRO A 349 23.26 2.15 -6.59
C PRO A 349 24.08 1.65 -5.40
N SER A 350 23.53 1.62 -4.18
CA SER A 350 24.17 1.04 -3.00
C SER A 350 24.00 -0.47 -2.87
N PHE A 351 23.17 -1.09 -3.72
CA PHE A 351 22.96 -2.54 -3.70
C PHE A 351 24.03 -3.25 -4.54
N VAL A 352 24.29 -4.48 -4.16
CA VAL A 352 25.24 -5.34 -4.85
C VAL A 352 24.54 -6.57 -5.46
N PRO A 353 25.12 -7.22 -6.47
CA PRO A 353 24.55 -8.46 -7.03
C PRO A 353 24.35 -9.53 -5.95
N VAL A 354 23.31 -10.33 -6.10
CA VAL A 354 22.97 -11.39 -5.12
C VAL A 354 24.11 -12.38 -4.93
N GLU A 355 24.86 -12.68 -5.96
CA GLU A 355 26.04 -13.55 -5.92
C GLU A 355 27.11 -13.02 -4.96
N LYS A 356 27.31 -11.69 -4.97
CA LYS A 356 28.23 -11.02 -4.05
C LYS A 356 27.73 -11.05 -2.61
N VAL A 357 26.43 -10.80 -2.40
CA VAL A 357 25.82 -10.94 -1.08
C VAL A 357 26.01 -12.37 -0.55
N LEU A 358 25.76 -13.37 -1.40
CA LEU A 358 25.94 -14.77 -1.02
C LEU A 358 27.43 -15.11 -0.74
N ALA A 359 28.36 -14.59 -1.52
CA ALA A 359 29.78 -14.91 -1.36
C ALA A 359 30.38 -14.30 -0.08
N ASP A 360 30.09 -13.04 0.18
CA ASP A 360 30.82 -12.20 1.14
C ASP A 360 30.13 -12.10 2.52
N SER A 361 28.91 -12.65 2.69
CA SER A 361 28.19 -12.52 3.95
C SER A 361 28.45 -13.70 4.90
N ASP A 362 28.68 -13.38 6.18
CA ASP A 362 28.76 -14.36 7.27
C ASP A 362 27.40 -14.86 7.71
N VAL A 363 26.36 -13.99 7.61
CA VAL A 363 24.96 -14.30 7.90
C VAL A 363 24.06 -13.65 6.87
N LEU A 364 23.03 -14.35 6.46
CA LEU A 364 22.03 -13.89 5.50
C LEU A 364 20.69 -13.68 6.18
N ILE A 365 19.99 -12.60 5.84
CA ILE A 365 18.64 -12.32 6.35
C ILE A 365 17.70 -12.14 5.16
N VAL A 366 16.66 -12.98 5.07
CA VAL A 366 15.58 -12.82 4.10
C VAL A 366 14.60 -11.79 4.66
N ALA A 367 14.69 -10.56 4.18
CA ALA A 367 13.91 -9.44 4.69
C ALA A 367 12.63 -9.16 3.88
N ALA A 368 12.63 -9.45 2.56
CA ALA A 368 11.41 -9.47 1.75
C ALA A 368 11.25 -10.83 1.04
N PRO A 369 10.02 -11.40 1.00
CA PRO A 369 9.81 -12.78 0.53
C PRO A 369 9.66 -12.86 -1.00
N HIS A 370 10.69 -12.45 -1.76
CA HIS A 370 10.70 -12.56 -3.22
C HIS A 370 10.82 -14.00 -3.68
N LYS A 371 10.04 -14.41 -4.68
CA LYS A 371 10.08 -15.77 -5.25
C LYS A 371 11.45 -16.16 -5.77
N ALA A 372 12.25 -15.19 -6.24
CA ALA A 372 13.62 -15.40 -6.71
C ALA A 372 14.49 -16.08 -5.63
N TYR A 373 14.28 -15.77 -4.37
CA TYR A 373 15.09 -16.32 -3.26
C TYR A 373 14.81 -17.79 -2.94
N LYS A 374 13.63 -18.32 -3.34
CA LYS A 374 13.33 -19.76 -3.19
C LYS A 374 14.31 -20.68 -3.91
N LYS A 375 14.98 -20.16 -4.94
CA LYS A 375 15.91 -20.91 -5.79
C LYS A 375 17.36 -20.83 -5.33
N LEU A 376 17.65 -20.02 -4.29
CA LEU A 376 19.01 -19.83 -3.81
C LEU A 376 19.53 -21.06 -3.07
N GLN A 377 20.79 -21.41 -3.31
CA GLN A 377 21.47 -22.50 -2.62
C GLN A 377 22.02 -22.00 -1.27
N LEU A 378 21.18 -22.08 -0.24
CA LEU A 378 21.50 -21.56 1.11
C LEU A 378 21.92 -22.66 2.11
N LYS A 379 22.04 -23.91 1.65
CA LYS A 379 22.43 -25.05 2.53
C LYS A 379 23.84 -24.84 3.10
N GLY A 380 23.97 -25.00 4.40
CA GLY A 380 25.25 -24.84 5.13
C GLY A 380 25.60 -23.40 5.46
N ARG A 381 24.70 -22.44 5.19
CA ARG A 381 24.86 -21.03 5.55
C ARG A 381 24.07 -20.69 6.81
N ASP A 382 24.51 -19.68 7.54
CA ASP A 382 23.76 -19.05 8.61
C ASP A 382 22.70 -18.11 7.98
N VAL A 383 21.44 -18.53 8.02
CA VAL A 383 20.34 -17.83 7.33
C VAL A 383 19.19 -17.59 8.31
N ILE A 384 18.78 -16.35 8.41
CA ILE A 384 17.57 -15.93 9.09
C ILE A 384 16.45 -15.79 8.04
N ASP A 385 15.40 -16.55 8.20
CA ASP A 385 14.25 -16.54 7.32
C ASP A 385 12.96 -16.63 8.14
N ILE A 386 12.47 -15.47 8.57
CA ILE A 386 11.21 -15.39 9.33
C ILE A 386 9.97 -15.61 8.45
N TRP A 387 10.14 -15.55 7.13
CA TRP A 387 9.05 -15.78 6.17
C TRP A 387 8.83 -17.25 5.82
N GLY A 388 9.87 -18.06 6.02
CA GLY A 388 9.84 -19.48 5.65
C GLY A 388 9.83 -19.73 4.14
N ILE A 389 10.39 -18.82 3.32
CA ILE A 389 10.38 -18.98 1.86
C ILE A 389 11.54 -19.82 1.32
N THR A 390 12.65 -19.91 2.06
CA THR A 390 13.83 -20.70 1.70
C THR A 390 13.89 -22.04 2.46
N GLY A 391 12.88 -22.32 3.26
CA GLY A 391 12.76 -23.48 4.13
C GLY A 391 11.89 -23.18 5.34
N PRO A 392 12.02 -23.92 6.45
CA PRO A 392 11.31 -23.59 7.69
C PRO A 392 11.64 -22.18 8.20
N ILE A 393 10.67 -21.56 8.89
CA ILE A 393 10.88 -20.28 9.60
C ILE A 393 12.02 -20.48 10.61
N ARG A 394 13.01 -19.58 10.57
CA ARG A 394 14.20 -19.67 11.42
C ARG A 394 14.77 -18.31 11.77
N LEU A 395 15.25 -18.20 12.99
CA LEU A 395 15.95 -17.03 13.53
C LEU A 395 17.19 -17.51 14.31
#